data_aa19d41910f141294922fdc6b3536947
#
_entry.id   aa19d41910f141294922fdc6b3536947
#
_cell.length_a   1.000
_cell.length_b   1.000
_cell.length_c   1.000
_cell.angle_alpha   90.00
_cell.angle_beta   90.00
_cell.angle_gamma   90.00
#
_symmetry.space_group_name_H-M   'P 1'
#
loop_
_entity.id
_entity.type
_entity.pdbx_description
1 polymer ?
#
loop_
_entity_poly.entity_id
_entity_poly.type
_entity_poly.pdbx_seq_one_letter_code
_entity_poly.pdbx_strand_id
1 'polypeptide(L)' 'MAETDNIVLEHLRHIRGAIDDVRDDIREIKQRVGNLENQYANMSNRLDRMDLRIERIERCLDLTDA' A
#
# COMPACT_ATOMS: atom_id res chain seq x y z
N MET A 1 -1.85 46.87 14.52
CA MET A 1 -2.88 45.85 14.47
C MET A 1 -3.04 45.24 13.07
N ALA A 2 -2.95 46.03 12.01
CA ALA A 2 -2.93 45.47 10.65
C ALA A 2 -1.72 44.57 10.40
N GLU A 3 -0.56 44.86 11.02
CA GLU A 3 0.63 44.03 10.92
C GLU A 3 0.43 42.65 11.57
N THR A 4 -0.22 42.61 12.72
CA THR A 4 -0.53 41.36 13.41
C THR A 4 -1.47 40.50 12.61
N ASP A 5 -2.50 41.12 12.01
CA ASP A 5 -3.44 40.41 11.14
C ASP A 5 -2.76 39.85 9.90
N ASN A 6 -1.82 40.60 9.32
CA ASN A 6 -1.05 40.13 8.16
C ASN A 6 -0.15 38.97 8.51
N ILE A 7 0.49 38.96 9.69
CA ILE A 7 1.33 37.87 10.15
C ILE A 7 0.47 36.60 10.37
N VAL A 8 -0.70 36.77 10.96
CA VAL A 8 -1.64 35.65 11.17
C VAL A 8 -2.07 35.07 9.83
N LEU A 9 -2.42 35.93 8.87
CA LEU A 9 -2.79 35.50 7.51
C LEU A 9 -1.67 34.72 6.83
N GLU A 10 -0.44 35.20 6.94
CA GLU A 10 0.73 34.47 6.38
C GLU A 10 0.89 33.10 7.00
N HIS A 11 0.79 33.01 8.31
CA HIS A 11 0.85 31.72 9.00
C HIS A 11 -0.28 30.77 8.55
N LEU A 12 -1.49 31.29 8.41
CA LEU A 12 -2.63 30.50 7.94
C LEU A 12 -2.41 29.99 6.51
N ARG A 13 -1.84 30.81 5.64
CA ARG A 13 -1.51 30.40 4.27
C ARG A 13 -0.44 29.31 4.28
N HIS A 14 0.58 29.43 5.10
CA HIS A 14 1.62 28.41 5.24
C HIS A 14 1.04 27.08 5.74
N ILE A 15 0.20 27.15 6.75
CA ILE A 15 -0.47 25.97 7.31
C ILE A 15 -1.35 25.31 6.24
N ARG A 16 -2.12 26.11 5.52
CA ARG A 16 -2.98 25.62 4.43
C ARG A 16 -2.17 24.94 3.34
N GLY A 17 -1.06 25.55 2.93
CA GLY A 17 -0.16 24.95 1.95
C GLY A 17 0.42 23.62 2.44
N ALA A 18 0.84 23.56 3.71
CA ALA A 18 1.34 22.34 4.30
C ALA A 18 0.27 21.24 4.36
N ILE A 19 -0.97 21.61 4.68
CA ILE A 19 -2.10 20.67 4.69
C ILE A 19 -2.37 20.14 3.28
N ASP A 20 -2.33 21.00 2.27
CA ASP A 20 -2.53 20.56 0.89
C ASP A 20 -1.45 19.58 0.44
N ASP A 21 -0.19 19.83 0.81
CA ASP A 21 0.91 18.91 0.54
C ASP A 21 0.72 17.56 1.23
N VAL A 22 0.29 17.58 2.48
CA VAL A 22 0.00 16.36 3.24
C VAL A 22 -1.15 15.58 2.60
N ARG A 23 -2.17 16.25 2.11
CA ARG A 23 -3.28 15.61 1.39
C ARG A 23 -2.80 14.90 0.14
N ASP A 24 -1.93 15.55 -0.64
CA ASP A 24 -1.36 14.96 -1.84
C ASP A 24 -0.51 13.73 -1.49
N ASP A 25 0.29 13.82 -0.45
CA ASP A 25 1.08 12.70 0.05
C ASP A 25 0.20 11.53 0.48
N ILE A 26 -0.90 11.81 1.18
CA ILE A 26 -1.85 10.78 1.61
C ILE A 26 -2.50 10.10 0.40
N ARG A 27 -2.86 10.84 -0.64
CA ARG A 27 -3.40 10.26 -1.87
C ARG A 27 -2.40 9.33 -2.53
N GLU A 28 -1.15 9.74 -2.59
CA GLU A 28 -0.08 8.92 -3.15
C GLU A 28 0.11 7.64 -2.34
N ILE A 29 0.13 7.75 -1.01
CA ILE A 29 0.23 6.60 -0.11
C ILE A 29 -0.94 5.64 -0.30
N LYS A 30 -2.15 6.15 -0.41
CA LYS A 30 -3.34 5.33 -0.66
C LYS A 30 -3.23 4.55 -1.98
N GLN A 31 -2.73 5.19 -3.02
CA GLN A 31 -2.51 4.51 -4.31
C GLN A 31 -1.46 3.41 -4.19
N ARG A 32 -0.38 3.68 -3.48
CA ARG A 32 0.68 2.68 -3.25
C ARG A 32 0.17 1.51 -2.42
N VAL A 33 -0.62 1.78 -1.38
CA VAL A 33 -1.24 0.74 -0.57
C VAL A 33 -2.19 -0.10 -1.41
N GLY A 34 -3.01 0.50 -2.26
CA GLY A 34 -3.88 -0.22 -3.17
C GLY A 34 -3.10 -1.14 -4.11
N ASN A 35 -1.99 -0.67 -4.66
CA ASN A 35 -1.11 -1.48 -5.51
C ASN A 35 -0.49 -2.63 -4.74
N LEU A 36 -0.06 -2.39 -3.49
CA LEU A 36 0.47 -3.43 -2.62
C LEU A 36 -0.57 -4.50 -2.30
N GLU A 37 -1.81 -4.11 -2.04
CA GLU A 37 -2.92 -5.03 -1.80
C GLU A 37 -3.16 -5.93 -3.00
N ASN A 38 -3.14 -5.36 -4.21
CA ASN A 38 -3.29 -6.12 -5.45
C ASN A 38 -2.12 -7.09 -5.65
N GLN A 39 -0.91 -6.65 -5.38
CA GLN A 39 0.28 -7.50 -5.46
C GLN A 39 0.21 -8.63 -4.43
N TYR A 40 -0.22 -8.32 -3.22
CA TYR A 40 -0.39 -9.31 -2.16
C TYR A 40 -1.41 -10.38 -2.57
N ALA A 41 -2.55 -9.98 -3.10
CA ALA A 41 -3.57 -10.91 -3.56
C ALA A 41 -3.04 -11.83 -4.67
N ASN A 42 -2.28 -11.28 -5.62
CA ASN A 42 -1.66 -12.06 -6.69
C ASN A 42 -0.62 -13.04 -6.13
N MET A 43 0.20 -12.60 -5.19
CA MET A 43 1.19 -13.46 -4.54
C MET A 43 0.52 -14.57 -3.75
N SER A 44 -0.55 -14.27 -3.01
CA SER A 44 -1.32 -15.24 -2.26
C SER A 44 -1.88 -16.33 -3.20
N ASN A 45 -2.45 -15.93 -4.33
CA ASN A 45 -2.95 -16.88 -5.34
C ASN A 45 -1.83 -17.76 -5.90
N ARG A 46 -0.67 -17.19 -6.16
CA ARG A 46 0.50 -17.95 -6.64
C ARG A 46 0.98 -18.97 -5.59
N LEU A 47 1.01 -18.56 -4.32
CA LEU A 47 1.39 -19.44 -3.23
C LEU A 47 0.41 -20.60 -3.10
N ASP A 48 -0.88 -20.37 -3.21
CA ASP A 48 -1.90 -21.41 -3.18
C ASP A 48 -1.71 -22.40 -4.32
N ARG A 49 -1.40 -21.93 -5.52
CA ARG A 49 -1.11 -22.77 -6.68
C ARG A 49 0.16 -23.60 -6.47
N MET A 50 1.17 -23.00 -5.86
CA MET A 50 2.42 -23.70 -5.55
C MET A 50 2.17 -24.81 -4.53
N ASP A 51 1.36 -24.55 -3.51
CA ASP A 51 0.99 -25.55 -2.51
C ASP A 51 0.29 -26.73 -3.16
N LEU A 52 -0.64 -26.48 -4.08
CA LEU A 52 -1.32 -27.54 -4.82
C LEU A 52 -0.35 -28.38 -5.67
N ARG A 53 0.63 -27.73 -6.29
CA ARG A 53 1.66 -28.42 -7.06
C ARG A 53 2.55 -29.28 -6.17
N ILE A 54 2.93 -28.74 -5.03
CA ILE A 54 3.73 -29.47 -4.04
C ILE A 54 2.97 -30.70 -3.55
N GLU A 55 1.69 -30.57 -3.24
CA GLU A 55 0.85 -31.70 -2.85
C GLU A 55 0.80 -32.79 -3.92
N ARG A 56 0.66 -32.39 -5.20
CA ARG A 56 0.66 -33.33 -6.31
C ARG A 56 1.99 -34.05 -6.44
N ILE A 57 3.09 -33.33 -6.28
CA ILE A 57 4.43 -33.91 -6.32
C ILE A 57 4.61 -34.90 -5.18
N GLU A 58 4.19 -34.53 -3.97
CA GLU A 58 4.27 -35.41 -2.80
C GLU A 58 3.47 -36.70 -3.00
N ARG A 59 2.26 -36.60 -3.55
CA ARG A 59 1.44 -37.76 -3.87
C ARG A 59 2.10 -38.66 -4.91
N CYS A 60 2.70 -38.06 -5.94
CA CYS A 60 3.41 -38.81 -6.95
C CYS A 60 4.61 -39.53 -6.35
N LEU A 61 5.33 -38.89 -5.47
CA LEU A 61 6.50 -39.50 -4.77
C LEU A 61 6.04 -40.61 -3.83
N ASP A 62 4.98 -40.44 -3.09
CA ASP A 62 4.42 -41.46 -2.20
C ASP A 62 3.97 -42.68 -3.01
N LEU A 63 3.34 -42.48 -4.14
CA LEU A 63 2.94 -43.57 -5.03
C LEU A 63 4.14 -44.28 -5.62
N THR A 64 5.24 -43.58 -5.84
CA THR A 64 6.46 -44.15 -6.36
C THR A 64 7.22 -44.95 -5.30
N ASP A 65 7.18 -44.49 -4.07
CA ASP A 65 7.82 -45.17 -2.93
C ASP A 65 7.04 -46.39 -2.45
N ALA A 66 5.76 -46.40 -2.73
CA ALA A 66 4.90 -47.53 -2.41
C ALA A 66 5.03 -48.65 -3.44
#